data_8bd2f877496c9667d2c70bfa5e93b549
#
_entry.id   8bd2f877496c9667d2c70bfa5e93b549
#
_cell.length_a   1.000
_cell.length_b   1.000
_cell.length_c   1.000
_cell.angle_alpha   90.00
_cell.angle_beta   90.00
_cell.angle_gamma   90.00
#
_symmetry.space_group_name_H-M   'P 1'
#
loop_
_entity.id
_entity.type
_entity.pdbx_description
1 polymer ?
#
loop_
_entity_poly.entity_id
_entity_poly.type
_entity_poly.pdbx_seq_one_letter_code
_entity_poly.pdbx_strand_id
1 'polypeptide(L)'
;MNPSDSKKQIELIATDKELEIAIFAIKRELKYNAELKFPTWPLDPIRGAAIIAEEAGETIKASLQAVYENGHLADMGKEAIQTAAMAIRFLIFLGRTQKEYR
;
A
#
# COMPACT_ATOMS: atom_id res chain seq x y z
N MET A 1 20.26 2.62 -4.43
CA MET A 1 20.17 3.39 -3.16
C MET A 1 21.26 2.93 -2.22
N ASN A 2 21.98 3.85 -1.61
CA ASN A 2 23.06 3.55 -0.69
C ASN A 2 22.54 3.56 0.75
N PRO A 3 22.81 2.53 1.57
CA PRO A 3 22.39 2.53 2.97
C PRO A 3 22.86 3.74 3.77
N SER A 4 24.02 4.34 3.42
CA SER A 4 24.51 5.54 4.09
C SER A 4 23.60 6.76 3.87
N ASP A 5 22.66 6.69 2.91
CA ASP A 5 21.71 7.77 2.62
C ASP A 5 20.43 7.69 3.47
N SER A 6 20.36 6.76 4.44
CA SER A 6 19.16 6.50 5.22
C SER A 6 18.59 7.72 5.96
N LYS A 7 19.42 8.71 6.26
CA LYS A 7 19.02 9.93 6.98
C LYS A 7 18.80 11.13 6.05
N LYS A 8 19.13 10.98 4.76
CA LYS A 8 18.92 12.05 3.80
C LYS A 8 17.46 12.10 3.37
N GLN A 9 16.99 13.31 3.09
CA GLN A 9 15.61 13.53 2.67
C GLN A 9 15.59 14.39 1.42
N ILE A 10 14.52 14.26 0.65
CA ILE A 10 14.23 15.13 -0.48
C ILE A 10 12.87 15.77 -0.27
N GLU A 11 12.65 16.93 -0.91
CA GLU A 11 11.30 17.48 -0.97
C GLU A 11 10.45 16.61 -1.91
N LEU A 12 9.26 16.20 -1.46
CA LEU A 12 8.40 15.31 -2.22
C LEU A 12 6.96 15.84 -2.24
N ILE A 13 6.76 16.86 -3.06
CA ILE A 13 5.42 17.42 -3.30
C ILE A 13 4.98 16.94 -4.68
N ALA A 14 3.91 16.17 -4.72
CA ALA A 14 3.45 15.56 -5.97
C ALA A 14 2.88 16.61 -6.93
N THR A 15 3.20 16.48 -8.20
CA THR A 15 2.45 17.16 -9.25
C THR A 15 1.13 16.42 -9.45
N ASP A 16 0.17 17.10 -10.09
CA ASP A 16 -1.11 16.46 -10.42
C ASP A 16 -0.91 15.22 -11.28
N LYS A 17 0.03 15.28 -12.22
CA LYS A 17 0.33 14.14 -13.11
C LYS A 17 0.92 12.95 -12.36
N GLU A 18 1.84 13.21 -11.46
CA GLU A 18 2.41 12.15 -10.62
C GLU A 18 1.35 11.49 -9.76
N LEU A 19 0.45 12.27 -9.18
CA LEU A 19 -0.65 11.75 -8.36
C LEU A 19 -1.62 10.91 -9.20
N GLU A 20 -1.97 11.38 -10.41
CA GLU A 20 -2.82 10.61 -11.32
C GLU A 20 -2.24 9.25 -11.65
N ILE A 21 -0.93 9.19 -11.94
CA ILE A 21 -0.24 7.93 -12.27
C ILE A 21 -0.29 6.98 -11.08
N ALA A 22 0.01 7.48 -9.87
CA ALA A 22 -0.01 6.66 -8.67
C ALA A 22 -1.42 6.13 -8.37
N ILE A 23 -2.42 6.99 -8.45
CA ILE A 23 -3.83 6.61 -8.23
C ILE A 23 -4.28 5.58 -9.26
N PHE A 24 -3.89 5.75 -10.52
CA PHE A 24 -4.22 4.79 -11.59
C PHE A 24 -3.66 3.39 -11.24
N ALA A 25 -2.40 3.32 -10.82
CA ALA A 25 -1.77 2.06 -10.44
C ALA A 25 -2.50 1.39 -9.26
N ILE A 26 -2.89 2.18 -8.26
CA ILE A 26 -3.63 1.68 -7.09
C ILE A 26 -5.01 1.17 -7.48
N LYS A 27 -5.72 1.91 -8.34
CA LYS A 27 -7.02 1.47 -8.86
C LYS A 27 -6.93 0.16 -9.64
N ARG A 28 -5.90 -0.01 -10.45
CA ARG A 28 -5.69 -1.26 -11.18
C ARG A 28 -5.48 -2.43 -10.24
N GLU A 29 -4.62 -2.25 -9.24
CA GLU A 29 -4.40 -3.29 -8.22
C GLU A 29 -5.69 -3.65 -7.51
N LEU A 30 -6.46 -2.66 -7.11
CA LEU A 30 -7.72 -2.85 -6.41
C LEU A 30 -8.72 -3.62 -7.27
N LYS A 31 -8.98 -3.17 -8.50
CA LYS A 31 -10.04 -3.72 -9.37
C LYS A 31 -9.67 -5.01 -10.04
N TYR A 32 -8.43 -5.16 -10.51
CA TYR A 32 -8.02 -6.29 -11.32
C TYR A 32 -7.23 -7.37 -10.56
N ASN A 33 -6.96 -7.15 -9.27
CA ASN A 33 -6.25 -8.12 -8.45
C ASN A 33 -6.95 -8.34 -7.10
N ALA A 34 -6.93 -7.35 -6.21
CA ALA A 34 -7.41 -7.51 -4.84
C ALA A 34 -8.88 -7.92 -4.76
N GLU A 35 -9.77 -7.21 -5.45
CA GLU A 35 -11.21 -7.50 -5.42
C GLU A 35 -11.57 -8.80 -6.13
N LEU A 36 -10.81 -9.19 -7.17
CA LEU A 36 -11.06 -10.44 -7.86
C LEU A 36 -10.64 -11.65 -7.04
N LYS A 37 -9.50 -11.57 -6.34
CA LYS A 37 -8.98 -12.68 -5.53
C LYS A 37 -9.60 -12.75 -4.15
N PHE A 38 -9.87 -11.61 -3.54
CA PHE A 38 -10.33 -11.50 -2.17
C PHE A 38 -11.48 -10.48 -2.09
N PRO A 39 -12.69 -10.83 -2.57
CA PRO A 39 -13.81 -9.88 -2.64
C PRO A 39 -14.39 -9.48 -1.29
N THR A 40 -14.04 -10.21 -0.23
CA THR A 40 -14.57 -9.95 1.11
C THR A 40 -13.56 -9.17 1.96
N TRP A 41 -14.07 -8.52 3.01
CA TRP A 41 -13.27 -7.77 3.96
C TRP A 41 -13.75 -8.10 5.38
N PRO A 42 -12.84 -8.26 6.36
CA PRO A 42 -13.26 -8.59 7.71
C PRO A 42 -14.11 -7.49 8.34
N LEU A 43 -15.14 -7.89 9.06
CA LEU A 43 -16.00 -6.93 9.78
C LEU A 43 -15.30 -6.33 10.99
N ASP A 44 -14.31 -7.01 11.56
CA ASP A 44 -13.52 -6.51 12.68
C ASP A 44 -12.52 -5.47 12.19
N PRO A 45 -12.62 -4.19 12.62
CA PRO A 45 -11.69 -3.15 12.20
C PRO A 45 -10.23 -3.45 12.57
N ILE A 46 -10.00 -4.19 13.67
CA ILE A 46 -8.64 -4.54 14.09
C ILE A 46 -8.01 -5.50 13.07
N ARG A 47 -8.79 -6.47 12.59
CA ARG A 47 -8.31 -7.38 11.54
C ARG A 47 -8.07 -6.66 10.22
N GLY A 48 -8.92 -5.70 9.88
CA GLY A 48 -8.71 -4.86 8.70
C GLY A 48 -7.41 -4.06 8.77
N ALA A 49 -7.15 -3.45 9.93
CA ALA A 49 -5.89 -2.73 10.17
C ALA A 49 -4.68 -3.67 10.08
N ALA A 50 -4.81 -4.91 10.58
CA ALA A 50 -3.74 -5.90 10.50
C ALA A 50 -3.40 -6.27 9.05
N ILE A 51 -4.37 -6.31 8.15
CA ILE A 51 -4.12 -6.55 6.72
C ILE A 51 -3.22 -5.45 6.14
N ILE A 52 -3.49 -4.18 6.48
CA ILE A 52 -2.65 -3.05 6.06
C ILE A 52 -1.23 -3.22 6.61
N ALA A 53 -1.11 -3.60 7.88
CA ALA A 53 0.20 -3.79 8.52
C ALA A 53 1.00 -4.90 7.86
N GLU A 54 0.36 -6.01 7.47
CA GLU A 54 1.02 -7.09 6.74
C GLU A 54 1.59 -6.62 5.41
N GLU A 55 0.80 -5.87 4.64
CA GLU A 55 1.24 -5.33 3.35
C GLU A 55 2.36 -4.31 3.52
N ALA A 56 2.27 -3.47 4.57
CA ALA A 56 3.34 -2.52 4.89
C ALA A 56 4.63 -3.27 5.25
N GLY A 57 4.52 -4.38 5.97
CA GLY A 57 5.66 -5.26 6.29
C GLY A 57 6.32 -5.81 5.02
N GLU A 58 5.53 -6.21 4.02
CA GLU A 58 6.06 -6.67 2.73
C GLU A 58 6.79 -5.54 1.99
N THR A 59 6.31 -4.29 2.10
CA THR A 59 6.99 -3.13 1.53
C THR A 59 8.37 -2.94 2.18
N ILE A 60 8.46 -3.07 3.49
CA ILE A 60 9.73 -2.98 4.22
C ILE A 60 10.67 -4.11 3.77
N LYS A 61 10.17 -5.33 3.68
CA LYS A 61 10.93 -6.49 3.23
C LYS A 61 11.48 -6.30 1.81
N ALA A 62 10.64 -5.86 0.89
CA ALA A 62 11.06 -5.59 -0.49
C ALA A 62 12.15 -4.51 -0.55
N SER A 63 12.04 -3.48 0.31
CA SER A 63 13.02 -2.39 0.38
C SER A 63 14.36 -2.89 0.92
N LEU A 64 14.34 -3.72 1.96
CA LEU A 64 15.55 -4.33 2.50
C LEU A 64 16.23 -5.23 1.46
N GLN A 65 15.45 -6.01 0.73
CA GLN A 65 15.97 -6.87 -0.33
C GLN A 65 16.60 -6.05 -1.47
N ALA A 66 15.95 -4.96 -1.88
CA ALA A 66 16.46 -4.10 -2.95
C ALA A 66 17.76 -3.40 -2.55
N VAL A 67 17.88 -2.97 -1.30
CA VAL A 67 19.06 -2.22 -0.81
C VAL A 67 20.23 -3.15 -0.48
N TYR A 68 19.97 -4.29 0.17
CA TYR A 68 21.00 -5.14 0.74
C TYR A 68 21.18 -6.50 0.08
N GLU A 69 20.21 -6.98 -0.71
CA GLU A 69 20.17 -8.37 -1.14
C GLU A 69 19.93 -8.54 -2.65
N ASN A 70 20.27 -7.53 -3.45
CA ASN A 70 20.10 -7.56 -4.91
C ASN A 70 18.64 -7.79 -5.38
N GLY A 71 17.67 -7.40 -4.57
CA GLY A 71 16.28 -7.40 -4.97
C GLY A 71 15.99 -6.29 -5.99
N HIS A 72 14.79 -6.30 -6.56
CA HIS A 72 14.39 -5.34 -7.59
C HIS A 72 13.69 -4.12 -7.00
N LEU A 73 14.05 -2.93 -7.46
CA LEU A 73 13.38 -1.67 -7.06
C LEU A 73 11.89 -1.71 -7.39
N ALA A 74 11.51 -2.38 -8.50
CA ALA A 74 10.12 -2.52 -8.91
C ALA A 74 9.26 -3.23 -7.85
N ASP A 75 9.84 -4.13 -7.06
CA ASP A 75 9.10 -4.86 -6.01
C ASP A 75 8.69 -3.92 -4.87
N MET A 76 9.50 -2.90 -4.57
CA MET A 76 9.11 -1.89 -3.57
C MET A 76 7.84 -1.16 -3.99
N GLY A 77 7.79 -0.74 -5.26
CA GLY A 77 6.62 -0.06 -5.81
C GLY A 77 5.39 -0.94 -5.81
N LYS A 78 5.54 -2.20 -6.22
CA LYS A 78 4.46 -3.18 -6.23
C LYS A 78 3.84 -3.36 -4.84
N GLU A 79 4.69 -3.55 -3.82
CA GLU A 79 4.21 -3.74 -2.46
C GLU A 79 3.58 -2.47 -1.87
N ALA A 80 4.12 -1.29 -2.21
CA ALA A 80 3.52 -0.02 -1.81
C ALA A 80 2.12 0.16 -2.41
N ILE A 81 1.94 -0.21 -3.68
CA ILE A 81 0.63 -0.16 -4.35
C ILE A 81 -0.36 -1.09 -3.66
N GLN A 82 0.05 -2.30 -3.30
CA GLN A 82 -0.79 -3.25 -2.59
C GLN A 82 -1.19 -2.73 -1.21
N THR A 83 -0.25 -2.12 -0.49
CA THR A 83 -0.52 -1.48 0.81
C THR A 83 -1.56 -0.37 0.67
N ALA A 84 -1.41 0.50 -0.31
CA ALA A 84 -2.34 1.60 -0.57
C ALA A 84 -3.72 1.07 -0.93
N ALA A 85 -3.81 0.00 -1.75
CA ALA A 85 -5.08 -0.62 -2.11
C ALA A 85 -5.81 -1.16 -0.88
N MET A 86 -5.08 -1.78 0.06
CA MET A 86 -5.69 -2.27 1.30
C MET A 86 -6.16 -1.12 2.20
N ALA A 87 -5.41 -0.03 2.26
CA ALA A 87 -5.83 1.17 3.01
C ALA A 87 -7.11 1.78 2.42
N ILE A 88 -7.24 1.79 1.09
CA ILE A 88 -8.47 2.25 0.42
C ILE A 88 -9.64 1.35 0.78
N ARG A 89 -9.46 0.03 0.76
CA ARG A 89 -10.52 -0.92 1.16
C ARG A 89 -10.98 -0.67 2.60
N PHE A 90 -10.04 -0.43 3.48
CA PHE A 90 -10.34 -0.12 4.88
C PHE A 90 -11.19 1.16 5.00
N LEU A 91 -10.82 2.22 4.25
CA LEU A 91 -11.59 3.47 4.23
C LEU A 91 -13.00 3.26 3.70
N ILE A 92 -13.15 2.47 2.64
CA ILE A 92 -14.47 2.16 2.06
C ILE A 92 -15.31 1.37 3.08
N PHE A 93 -14.71 0.37 3.73
CA PHE A 93 -15.36 -0.41 4.77
C PHE A 93 -15.87 0.50 5.90
N LEU A 94 -15.03 1.40 6.42
CA LEU A 94 -15.42 2.34 7.46
C LEU A 94 -16.57 3.23 7.01
N GLY A 95 -16.53 3.73 5.78
CA GLY A 95 -17.59 4.57 5.23
C GLY A 95 -18.93 3.86 5.17
N ARG A 96 -18.93 2.55 4.88
CA ARG A 96 -20.15 1.75 4.80
C ARG A 96 -20.67 1.30 6.16
N THR A 97 -19.80 1.18 7.16
CA THR A 97 -20.14 0.59 8.46
C THR A 97 -20.02 1.54 9.64
N GLN A 98 -19.80 2.84 9.41
CA GLN A 98 -19.63 3.82 10.48
C GLN A 98 -20.73 3.79 11.54
N LYS A 99 -21.96 3.52 11.13
CA LYS A 99 -23.09 3.48 12.07
C LYS A 99 -22.96 2.37 13.11
N GLU A 100 -22.22 1.31 12.77
CA GLU A 100 -22.03 0.16 13.67
C GLU A 100 -20.87 0.36 14.65
N TYR A 101 -19.91 1.21 14.30
CA TYR A 101 -18.67 1.39 15.08
C TYR A 101 -18.54 2.77 15.76
N ARG A 102 -19.61 3.53 15.78
CA ARG A 102 -19.63 4.82 16.49
C ARG A 102 -19.90 4.67 17.97
#